data_a1cb92fc4c4a2d502f22d485620573a0
#
_entry.id   a1cb92fc4c4a2d502f22d485620573a0
#
_cell.length_a   1.000
_cell.length_b   1.000
_cell.length_c   1.000
_cell.angle_alpha   90.00
_cell.angle_beta   90.00
_cell.angle_gamma   90.00
#
_symmetry.space_group_name_H-M   'P 1'
#
loop_
_entity.id
_entity.type
_entity.pdbx_description
1 polymer ?
#
loop_
_entity_poly.entity_id
_entity_poly.type
_entity_poly.pdbx_seq_one_letter_code
_entity_poly.pdbx_strand_id
1 'polypeptide(L)'
;MNFQNVEFLISAAAPKDFPGNRLPEIAFAGKSNVGKSSVINRLLQRKSMAKVGDKPGKTVHVNYFLLDRKCYLVDLPGYGFAKVSQAEKDRWSKLMEDYFAADRITLGVLIVDYRHPPTNNDITMAKWFLDSGCPFVVVANKKDKLKKSELVPNLEIIRRDLDLPEATPVI
;
A
#
# COMPACT_ATOMS: atom_id res chain seq x y z
N MET A 1 16.69 -14.68 -0.15
CA MET A 1 15.82 -14.00 0.85
C MET A 1 14.84 -15.03 1.41
N ASN A 2 14.78 -15.17 2.72
CA ASN A 2 13.89 -16.11 3.37
C ASN A 2 12.61 -15.40 3.83
N PHE A 3 11.51 -15.60 3.12
CA PHE A 3 10.20 -14.98 3.43
C PHE A 3 9.56 -15.49 4.72
N GLN A 4 10.05 -16.60 5.27
CA GLN A 4 9.57 -17.11 6.57
C GLN A 4 10.25 -16.41 7.76
N ASN A 5 11.42 -15.79 7.53
CA ASN A 5 12.14 -15.03 8.53
C ASN A 5 11.66 -13.57 8.53
N VAL A 6 10.51 -13.35 9.15
CA VAL A 6 9.88 -12.03 9.23
C VAL A 6 9.47 -11.75 10.67
N GLU A 7 9.72 -10.53 11.12
CA GLU A 7 9.30 -10.05 12.43
C GLU A 7 8.65 -8.67 12.31
N PHE A 8 7.61 -8.45 13.10
CA PHE A 8 7.03 -7.13 13.28
C PHE A 8 8.00 -6.27 14.08
N LEU A 9 8.33 -5.08 13.58
CA LEU A 9 9.30 -4.20 14.21
C LEU A 9 8.62 -3.08 14.99
N ILE A 10 7.80 -2.26 14.34
CA ILE A 10 7.18 -1.08 14.95
C ILE A 10 5.95 -0.62 14.19
N SER A 11 5.00 -0.03 14.92
CA SER A 11 3.93 0.81 14.39
C SER A 11 4.33 2.27 14.57
N ALA A 12 4.75 2.93 13.49
CA ALA A 12 5.23 4.30 13.52
C ALA A 12 4.08 5.29 13.35
N ALA A 13 3.95 6.23 14.29
CA ALA A 13 2.95 7.31 14.26
C ALA A 13 3.54 8.63 13.71
N ALA A 14 4.85 8.76 13.68
CA ALA A 14 5.57 9.96 13.24
C ALA A 14 6.98 9.59 12.73
N PRO A 15 7.65 10.49 11.98
CA PRO A 15 9.00 10.23 11.45
C PRO A 15 10.05 9.81 12.48
N LYS A 16 9.94 10.28 13.72
CA LYS A 16 10.84 9.90 14.82
C LYS A 16 10.80 8.40 15.13
N ASP A 17 9.71 7.73 14.77
CA ASP A 17 9.50 6.30 15.02
C ASP A 17 10.01 5.43 13.84
N PHE A 18 10.39 6.02 12.72
CA PHE A 18 10.91 5.27 11.59
C PHE A 18 12.25 4.61 11.93
N PRO A 19 12.54 3.40 11.42
CA PRO A 19 13.79 2.72 11.72
C PRO A 19 15.01 3.59 11.41
N GLY A 20 15.99 3.59 12.32
CA GLY A 20 17.17 4.42 12.18
C GLY A 20 18.13 4.00 11.06
N ASN A 21 18.10 2.72 10.66
CA ASN A 21 18.87 2.23 9.53
C ASN A 21 18.10 2.44 8.21
N ARG A 22 18.82 2.37 7.09
CA ARG A 22 18.25 2.56 5.75
C ARG A 22 18.30 1.28 4.94
N LEU A 23 17.68 0.23 5.47
CA LEU A 23 17.41 -0.96 4.65
C LEU A 23 16.40 -0.61 3.55
N PRO A 24 16.42 -1.33 2.41
CA PRO A 24 15.40 -1.16 1.37
C PRO A 24 13.99 -1.31 1.92
N GLU A 25 13.08 -0.41 1.50
CA GLU A 25 11.68 -0.43 1.92
C GLU A 25 10.77 -0.75 0.74
N ILE A 26 9.91 -1.76 0.92
CA ILE A 26 8.84 -2.10 -0.02
C ILE A 26 7.53 -1.63 0.61
N ALA A 27 6.96 -0.55 0.09
CA ALA A 27 5.80 0.12 0.66
C ALA A 27 4.50 -0.34 0.00
N PHE A 28 3.57 -0.83 0.81
CA PHE A 28 2.25 -1.29 0.37
C PHE A 28 1.19 -0.24 0.69
N ALA A 29 0.51 0.23 -0.34
CA ALA A 29 -0.59 1.18 -0.24
C ALA A 29 -1.87 0.59 -0.83
N GLY A 30 -3.02 1.03 -0.34
CA GLY A 30 -4.30 0.61 -0.88
C GLY A 30 -5.46 1.09 -0.02
N LYS A 31 -6.63 1.15 -0.67
CA LYS A 31 -7.89 1.46 -0.01
C LYS A 31 -8.18 0.44 1.09
N SER A 32 -8.85 0.89 2.15
CA SER A 32 -9.38 -0.01 3.18
C SER A 32 -10.22 -1.14 2.56
N ASN A 33 -10.01 -2.37 3.01
CA ASN A 33 -10.68 -3.59 2.52
C ASN A 33 -10.39 -3.97 1.05
N VAL A 34 -9.40 -3.38 0.41
CA VAL A 34 -8.97 -3.77 -0.94
C VAL A 34 -8.26 -5.14 -0.97
N GLY A 35 -7.82 -5.62 0.20
CA GLY A 35 -7.06 -6.85 0.37
C GLY A 35 -5.55 -6.65 0.57
N LYS A 36 -5.12 -5.44 0.94
CA LYS A 36 -3.71 -5.10 1.18
C LYS A 36 -3.06 -6.03 2.21
N SER A 37 -3.67 -6.19 3.38
CA SER A 37 -3.17 -7.11 4.43
C SER A 37 -3.16 -8.57 3.98
N SER A 38 -4.13 -8.98 3.18
CA SER A 38 -4.18 -10.33 2.61
C SER A 38 -3.04 -10.57 1.63
N VAL A 39 -2.71 -9.58 0.80
CA VAL A 39 -1.56 -9.65 -0.13
C VAL A 39 -0.25 -9.75 0.65
N ILE A 40 -0.06 -8.91 1.67
CA ILE A 40 1.14 -8.96 2.53
C ILE A 40 1.25 -10.31 3.21
N ASN A 41 0.18 -10.80 3.84
CA ASN A 41 0.17 -12.09 4.54
C ASN A 41 0.45 -13.26 3.58
N ARG A 42 -0.08 -13.20 2.36
CA ARG A 42 0.18 -14.21 1.33
C ARG A 42 1.63 -14.21 0.90
N LEU A 43 2.21 -13.04 0.67
CA LEU A 43 3.61 -12.88 0.30
C LEU A 43 4.53 -13.44 1.39
N LEU A 44 4.21 -13.19 2.65
CA LEU A 44 4.97 -13.67 3.81
C LEU A 44 4.66 -15.12 4.19
N GLN A 45 3.71 -15.77 3.52
CA GLN A 45 3.23 -17.12 3.85
C GLN A 45 2.78 -17.24 5.32
N ARG A 46 2.17 -16.16 5.84
CA ARG A 46 1.66 -16.06 7.22
C ARG A 46 0.15 -15.80 7.20
N LYS A 47 -0.55 -16.30 8.23
CA LYS A 47 -2.02 -16.13 8.31
C LYS A 47 -2.45 -14.77 8.86
N SER A 48 -1.64 -14.11 9.67
CA SER A 48 -2.06 -12.92 10.43
C SER A 48 -0.91 -11.98 10.81
N MET A 49 0.11 -11.86 9.98
CA MET A 49 1.22 -10.93 10.25
C MET A 49 0.77 -9.48 10.10
N ALA A 50 0.16 -9.13 8.97
CA ALA A 50 -0.57 -7.89 8.79
C ALA A 50 -2.03 -8.08 9.23
N LYS A 51 -2.56 -7.14 10.02
CA LYS A 51 -3.94 -7.23 10.53
C LYS A 51 -4.94 -6.98 9.41
N VAL A 52 -5.86 -7.91 9.23
CA VAL A 52 -6.99 -7.77 8.32
C VAL A 52 -8.13 -7.03 9.05
N GLY A 53 -8.67 -5.99 8.44
CA GLY A 53 -9.85 -5.29 8.95
C GLY A 53 -9.57 -4.32 10.10
N ASP A 54 -8.76 -3.30 9.85
CA ASP A 54 -8.65 -2.19 10.78
C ASP A 54 -10.02 -1.52 10.98
N LYS A 55 -10.41 -1.40 12.25
CA LYS A 55 -11.63 -0.66 12.59
C LYS A 55 -11.40 0.82 12.31
N PRO A 56 -12.38 1.53 11.68
CA PRO A 56 -12.33 2.98 11.57
C PRO A 56 -12.12 3.63 12.94
N GLY A 57 -11.31 4.68 13.01
CA GLY A 57 -11.10 5.45 14.25
C GLY A 57 -9.94 4.96 15.13
N LYS A 58 -9.13 3.97 14.70
CA LYS A 58 -7.87 3.65 15.35
C LYS A 58 -6.76 4.61 14.90
N THR A 59 -5.78 4.80 15.77
CA THR A 59 -4.59 5.61 15.49
C THR A 59 -3.93 5.17 14.19
N VAL A 60 -3.65 6.14 13.32
CA VAL A 60 -3.02 5.92 12.01
C VAL A 60 -1.53 5.61 12.21
N HIS A 61 -1.07 4.48 11.68
CA HIS A 61 0.32 4.05 11.77
C HIS A 61 0.86 3.54 10.45
N VAL A 62 2.17 3.69 10.28
CA VAL A 62 2.97 2.97 9.29
C VAL A 62 3.58 1.76 9.99
N ASN A 63 3.26 0.56 9.54
CA ASN A 63 3.71 -0.68 10.17
C ASN A 63 4.92 -1.25 9.44
N TYR A 64 6.01 -1.45 10.17
CA TYR A 64 7.26 -2.00 9.65
C TYR A 64 7.42 -3.47 10.01
N PHE A 65 7.68 -4.30 9.01
CA PHE A 65 8.04 -5.71 9.15
C PHE A 65 9.45 -5.91 8.62
N LEU A 66 10.35 -6.41 9.44
CA LEU A 66 11.72 -6.73 9.01
C LEU A 66 11.74 -8.12 8.38
N LEU A 67 12.11 -8.19 7.11
CA LEU A 67 12.18 -9.42 6.33
C LEU A 67 13.63 -9.85 6.14
N ASP A 68 13.96 -11.03 6.67
CA ASP A 68 15.27 -11.70 6.53
C ASP A 68 16.45 -10.78 6.90
N ARG A 69 16.22 -9.79 7.77
CA ARG A 69 17.19 -8.74 8.16
C ARG A 69 17.77 -7.95 6.97
N LYS A 70 17.10 -7.98 5.80
CA LYS A 70 17.61 -7.41 4.55
C LYS A 70 16.77 -6.27 4.01
N CYS A 71 15.47 -6.25 4.30
CA CYS A 71 14.58 -5.18 3.86
C CYS A 71 13.39 -5.04 4.81
N TYR A 72 12.67 -3.94 4.67
CA TYR A 72 11.40 -3.73 5.33
C TYR A 72 10.24 -3.93 4.35
N LEU A 73 9.22 -4.66 4.78
CA LEU A 73 7.88 -4.52 4.23
C LEU A 73 7.16 -3.46 5.06
N VAL A 74 6.66 -2.45 4.41
CA VAL A 74 6.04 -1.29 5.05
C VAL A 74 4.56 -1.26 4.69
N ASP A 75 3.71 -1.53 5.67
CA ASP A 75 2.27 -1.48 5.50
C ASP A 75 1.79 -0.07 5.81
N LEU A 76 1.49 0.69 4.75
CA LEU A 76 0.97 2.05 4.85
C LEU A 76 -0.49 2.02 5.32
N PRO A 77 -0.94 3.03 6.08
CA PRO A 77 -2.31 3.07 6.55
C PRO A 77 -3.29 3.12 5.37
N GLY A 78 -4.33 2.29 5.42
CA GLY A 78 -5.39 2.27 4.42
C GLY A 78 -6.15 3.60 4.36
N TYR A 79 -6.80 3.86 3.24
CA TYR A 79 -7.59 5.07 3.00
C TYR A 79 -9.01 4.73 2.56
N GLY A 80 -9.85 5.76 2.40
CA GLY A 80 -11.21 5.61 1.86
C GLY A 80 -12.24 5.05 2.83
N PHE A 81 -12.03 5.21 4.15
CA PHE A 81 -13.06 4.90 5.14
C PHE A 81 -14.23 5.86 5.02
N ALA A 82 -15.48 5.34 5.00
CA ALA A 82 -16.70 6.12 4.84
C ALA A 82 -17.00 7.04 6.06
N LYS A 83 -16.50 6.67 7.24
CA LYS A 83 -16.78 7.39 8.50
C LYS A 83 -15.49 7.66 9.25
N VAL A 84 -14.74 8.66 8.80
CA VAL A 84 -13.57 9.18 9.51
C VAL A 84 -13.75 10.68 9.76
N SER A 85 -13.32 11.13 10.93
CA SER A 85 -13.32 12.56 11.27
C SER A 85 -12.32 13.33 10.41
N GLN A 86 -12.49 14.64 10.30
CA GLN A 86 -11.52 15.49 9.60
C GLN A 86 -10.14 15.41 10.27
N ALA A 87 -10.10 15.36 11.60
CA ALA A 87 -8.84 15.22 12.35
C ALA A 87 -8.09 13.92 12.01
N GLU A 88 -8.80 12.83 11.79
CA GLU A 88 -8.18 11.55 11.37
C GLU A 88 -7.66 11.60 9.94
N LYS A 89 -8.39 12.25 9.03
CA LYS A 89 -7.93 12.50 7.65
C LYS A 89 -6.66 13.34 7.64
N ASP A 90 -6.61 14.38 8.47
CA ASP A 90 -5.44 15.26 8.58
C ASP A 90 -4.23 14.51 9.13
N ARG A 91 -4.41 13.67 10.14
CA ARG A 91 -3.33 12.81 10.67
C ARG A 91 -2.83 11.81 9.61
N TRP A 92 -3.74 11.19 8.86
CA TRP A 92 -3.39 10.30 7.76
C TRP A 92 -2.55 11.04 6.71
N SER A 93 -3.04 12.19 6.24
CA SER A 93 -2.35 12.99 5.23
C SER A 93 -0.95 13.40 5.70
N LYS A 94 -0.85 13.91 6.93
CA LYS A 94 0.42 14.34 7.52
C LYS A 94 1.43 13.19 7.60
N LEU A 95 1.00 12.03 8.09
CA LEU A 95 1.88 10.86 8.21
C LEU A 95 2.35 10.36 6.83
N MET A 96 1.46 10.35 5.84
CA MET A 96 1.80 9.93 4.48
C MET A 96 2.74 10.92 3.80
N GLU A 97 2.50 12.23 3.96
CA GLU A 97 3.41 13.27 3.47
C GLU A 97 4.81 13.14 4.07
N ASP A 98 4.88 12.96 5.38
CA ASP A 98 6.15 12.77 6.11
C ASP A 98 6.87 11.49 5.65
N TYR A 99 6.14 10.40 5.42
CA TYR A 99 6.71 9.15 4.95
C TYR A 99 7.29 9.28 3.53
N PHE A 100 6.55 9.86 2.60
CA PHE A 100 7.05 10.09 1.25
C PHE A 100 8.21 11.10 1.22
N ALA A 101 8.14 12.15 2.04
CA ALA A 101 9.22 13.14 2.15
C ALA A 101 10.52 12.56 2.71
N ALA A 102 10.45 11.49 3.51
CA ALA A 102 11.62 10.81 4.05
C ALA A 102 12.48 10.09 3.00
N ASP A 103 11.98 9.94 1.77
CA ASP A 103 12.68 9.35 0.62
C ASP A 103 13.30 7.97 0.94
N ARG A 104 12.49 7.09 1.49
CA ARG A 104 12.92 5.75 1.97
C ARG A 104 12.46 4.61 1.08
N ILE A 105 11.49 4.84 0.20
CA ILE A 105 10.84 3.80 -0.60
C ILE A 105 11.76 3.32 -1.71
N THR A 106 12.06 2.03 -1.72
CA THR A 106 12.79 1.37 -2.81
C THR A 106 11.83 0.86 -3.89
N LEU A 107 10.68 0.34 -3.46
CA LEU A 107 9.63 -0.14 -4.36
C LEU A 107 8.26 0.14 -3.73
N GLY A 108 7.37 0.76 -4.50
CA GLY A 108 5.97 0.91 -4.15
C GLY A 108 5.11 -0.24 -4.67
N VAL A 109 4.11 -0.64 -3.90
CA VAL A 109 3.08 -1.61 -4.31
C VAL A 109 1.72 -0.97 -4.03
N LEU A 110 1.03 -0.53 -5.09
CA LEU A 110 -0.30 0.03 -5.00
C LEU A 110 -1.34 -1.06 -5.31
N ILE A 111 -2.17 -1.38 -4.34
CA ILE A 111 -3.22 -2.40 -4.48
C ILE A 111 -4.55 -1.72 -4.74
N VAL A 112 -5.17 -2.06 -5.86
CA VAL A 112 -6.48 -1.55 -6.28
C VAL A 112 -7.48 -2.69 -6.47
N ASP A 113 -8.77 -2.37 -6.44
CA ASP A 113 -9.83 -3.34 -6.71
C ASP A 113 -10.03 -3.47 -8.23
N TYR A 114 -9.77 -4.66 -8.77
CA TYR A 114 -9.88 -4.90 -10.21
C TYR A 114 -11.30 -4.76 -10.76
N ARG A 115 -12.31 -4.89 -9.89
CA ARG A 115 -13.72 -4.89 -10.26
C ARG A 115 -14.29 -3.50 -10.59
N HIS A 116 -13.62 -2.45 -10.12
CA HIS A 116 -14.12 -1.07 -10.18
C HIS A 116 -13.06 -0.11 -10.73
N PRO A 117 -13.48 1.02 -11.32
CA PRO A 117 -12.54 2.10 -11.59
C PRO A 117 -11.82 2.53 -10.31
N PRO A 118 -10.54 2.95 -10.42
CA PRO A 118 -9.80 3.50 -9.28
C PRO A 118 -10.56 4.65 -8.62
N THR A 119 -10.50 4.70 -7.29
CA THR A 119 -11.06 5.82 -6.53
C THR A 119 -10.16 7.06 -6.64
N ASN A 120 -10.69 8.25 -6.26
CA ASN A 120 -9.88 9.47 -6.22
C ASN A 120 -8.66 9.33 -5.31
N ASN A 121 -8.78 8.58 -4.21
CA ASN A 121 -7.66 8.31 -3.31
C ASN A 121 -6.62 7.39 -3.95
N ASP A 122 -7.04 6.41 -4.75
CA ASP A 122 -6.11 5.57 -5.54
C ASP A 122 -5.33 6.42 -6.54
N ILE A 123 -6.00 7.34 -7.22
CA ILE A 123 -5.39 8.27 -8.18
C ILE A 123 -4.37 9.17 -7.46
N THR A 124 -4.73 9.72 -6.31
CA THR A 124 -3.82 10.53 -5.48
C THR A 124 -2.59 9.73 -5.06
N MET A 125 -2.78 8.48 -4.63
CA MET A 125 -1.68 7.61 -4.21
C MET A 125 -0.74 7.27 -5.38
N ALA A 126 -1.29 6.94 -6.55
CA ALA A 126 -0.48 6.71 -7.76
C ALA A 126 0.33 7.94 -8.13
N LYS A 127 -0.28 9.14 -8.04
CA LYS A 127 0.41 10.41 -8.26
C LYS A 127 1.57 10.62 -7.28
N TRP A 128 1.40 10.31 -6.01
CA TRP A 128 2.47 10.41 -5.02
C TRP A 128 3.65 9.49 -5.35
N PHE A 129 3.39 8.25 -5.77
CA PHE A 129 4.46 7.36 -6.23
C PHE A 129 5.17 7.91 -7.47
N LEU A 130 4.42 8.41 -8.45
CA LEU A 130 4.98 9.01 -9.66
C LEU A 130 5.83 10.25 -9.33
N ASP A 131 5.31 11.15 -8.52
CA ASP A 131 5.99 12.40 -8.14
C ASP A 131 7.25 12.15 -7.29
N SER A 132 7.26 11.08 -6.49
CA SER A 132 8.44 10.69 -5.69
C SER A 132 9.57 10.11 -6.55
N GLY A 133 9.29 9.74 -7.79
CA GLY A 133 10.25 9.10 -8.68
C GLY A 133 10.63 7.67 -8.29
N CYS A 134 9.95 7.07 -7.29
CA CYS A 134 10.24 5.70 -6.92
C CYS A 134 9.56 4.70 -7.88
N PRO A 135 10.23 3.59 -8.24
CA PRO A 135 9.57 2.54 -8.98
C PRO A 135 8.39 1.97 -8.19
N PHE A 136 7.27 1.69 -8.88
CA PHE A 136 6.15 1.01 -8.24
C PHE A 136 5.42 0.07 -9.20
N VAL A 137 4.69 -0.85 -8.64
CA VAL A 137 3.81 -1.77 -9.36
C VAL A 137 2.38 -1.59 -8.86
N VAL A 138 1.41 -1.84 -9.72
CA VAL A 138 0.01 -1.87 -9.36
C VAL A 138 -0.45 -3.31 -9.30
N VAL A 139 -1.07 -3.71 -8.19
CA VAL A 139 -1.68 -5.02 -8.02
C VAL A 139 -3.19 -4.88 -8.14
N ALA A 140 -3.76 -5.39 -9.23
CA ALA A 140 -5.21 -5.42 -9.45
C ALA A 140 -5.80 -6.65 -8.77
N ASN A 141 -6.25 -6.47 -7.53
CA ASN A 141 -6.73 -7.55 -6.68
C ASN A 141 -8.20 -7.92 -6.97
N LYS A 142 -8.63 -9.09 -6.51
CA LYS A 142 -9.98 -9.64 -6.67
C LYS A 142 -10.33 -10.05 -8.11
N LYS A 143 -9.33 -10.43 -8.89
CA LYS A 143 -9.49 -10.94 -10.26
C LYS A 143 -10.46 -12.13 -10.34
N ASP A 144 -10.47 -12.97 -9.31
CA ASP A 144 -11.36 -14.12 -9.19
C ASP A 144 -12.86 -13.78 -9.18
N LYS A 145 -13.21 -12.52 -8.96
CA LYS A 145 -14.58 -12.00 -8.96
C LYS A 145 -15.03 -11.50 -10.33
N LEU A 146 -14.14 -11.48 -11.33
CA LEU A 146 -14.41 -10.96 -12.67
C LEU A 146 -14.64 -12.07 -13.67
N LYS A 147 -15.51 -11.80 -14.65
CA LYS A 147 -15.64 -12.62 -15.87
C LYS A 147 -14.46 -12.34 -16.80
N LYS A 148 -14.10 -13.31 -17.63
CA LYS A 148 -13.00 -13.17 -18.61
C LYS A 148 -13.17 -11.94 -19.52
N SER A 149 -14.40 -11.62 -19.88
CA SER A 149 -14.72 -10.46 -20.74
C SER A 149 -14.50 -9.11 -20.07
N GLU A 150 -14.42 -9.06 -18.76
CA GLU A 150 -14.23 -7.82 -17.98
C GLU A 150 -12.75 -7.51 -17.72
N LEU A 151 -11.85 -8.48 -17.90
CA LEU A 151 -10.44 -8.34 -17.51
C LEU A 151 -9.74 -7.25 -18.31
N VAL A 152 -9.79 -7.30 -19.64
CA VAL A 152 -9.11 -6.32 -20.50
C VAL A 152 -9.71 -4.93 -20.36
N PRO A 153 -11.05 -4.73 -20.46
CA PRO A 153 -11.63 -3.40 -20.27
C PRO A 153 -11.30 -2.78 -18.90
N ASN A 154 -11.37 -3.56 -17.82
CA ASN A 154 -11.07 -3.05 -16.47
C ASN A 154 -9.59 -2.70 -16.31
N LEU A 155 -8.69 -3.47 -16.92
CA LEU A 155 -7.26 -3.16 -16.91
C LEU A 155 -6.97 -1.84 -17.63
N GLU A 156 -7.59 -1.60 -18.76
CA GLU A 156 -7.46 -0.34 -19.52
C GLU A 156 -7.95 0.85 -18.72
N ILE A 157 -9.08 0.71 -17.99
CA ILE A 157 -9.62 1.75 -17.11
C ILE A 157 -8.63 2.04 -15.97
N ILE A 158 -8.06 1.02 -15.34
CA ILE A 158 -7.08 1.19 -14.25
C ILE A 158 -5.86 1.96 -14.75
N ARG A 159 -5.29 1.57 -15.89
CA ARG A 159 -4.13 2.26 -16.46
C ARG A 159 -4.41 3.71 -16.81
N ARG A 160 -5.55 3.96 -17.45
CA ARG A 160 -5.96 5.30 -17.85
C ARG A 160 -6.21 6.20 -16.64
N ASP A 161 -7.02 5.74 -15.69
CA ASP A 161 -7.46 6.56 -14.56
C ASP A 161 -6.34 6.84 -13.58
N LEU A 162 -5.39 5.92 -13.42
CA LEU A 162 -4.18 6.13 -12.61
C LEU A 162 -3.06 6.87 -13.36
N ASP A 163 -3.28 7.19 -14.65
CA ASP A 163 -2.28 7.85 -15.51
C ASP A 163 -0.92 7.14 -15.48
N LEU A 164 -0.95 5.82 -15.62
CA LEU A 164 0.25 5.00 -15.49
C LEU A 164 1.13 5.09 -16.74
N PRO A 165 2.45 5.32 -16.58
CA PRO A 165 3.41 5.11 -17.66
C PRO A 165 3.30 3.69 -18.22
N GLU A 166 3.59 3.53 -19.53
CA GLU A 166 3.53 2.22 -20.19
C GLU A 166 4.40 1.17 -19.48
N ALA A 167 5.55 1.59 -18.99
CA ALA A 167 6.51 0.73 -18.29
C ALA A 167 6.06 0.31 -16.88
N THR A 168 5.03 0.94 -16.29
CA THR A 168 4.55 0.58 -14.96
C THR A 168 3.79 -0.75 -15.01
N PRO A 169 4.28 -1.80 -14.30
CA PRO A 169 3.59 -3.10 -14.30
C PRO A 169 2.23 -3.01 -13.60
N VAL A 170 1.23 -3.69 -14.17
CA VAL A 170 -0.04 -4.00 -13.51
C VAL A 170 -0.18 -5.52 -13.49
N ILE A 171 -0.30 -6.10 -12.29
CA ILE A 171 -0.31 -7.54 -12.04
C ILE A 171 -1.70 -7.98 -11.59
#